data_0ffd7391c1b04b3ad1b96bb33e5867ac
#
_entry.id   0ffd7391c1b04b3ad1b96bb33e5867ac
#
_cell.length_a   1.000
_cell.length_b   1.000
_cell.length_c   1.000
_cell.angle_alpha   90.00
_cell.angle_beta   90.00
_cell.angle_gamma   90.00
#
_symmetry.space_group_name_H-M   'P 1'
#
loop_
_entity.id
_entity.type
_entity.pdbx_description
1 polymer ?
#
loop_
_entity_poly.entity_id
_entity_poly.type
_entity_poly.pdbx_seq_one_letter_code
_entity_poly.pdbx_strand_id
1 'polypeptide(L)'
;MNMGLLFALGDGDKVRALIDNGLLDGKLDKVKELSQKLTCAMQTLSKMASDNPGWQIVFSGGDDICIAIEELSYREEMIHTLMERFQELTGGTMSFGVGTSIENAYINLRRAKARGGNILITDPIPN
;
A
#
# COMPACT_ATOMS: atom_id res chain seq x y z
N MET A 1 6.83 9.51 28.03
CA MET A 1 6.88 8.16 27.49
C MET A 1 6.80 8.20 25.98
N ASN A 2 7.81 7.67 25.32
CA ASN A 2 7.82 7.68 23.86
C ASN A 2 6.91 6.57 23.34
N MET A 3 5.90 6.96 22.61
CA MET A 3 5.10 6.03 21.85
C MET A 3 5.88 5.65 20.61
N GLY A 4 6.07 4.36 20.39
CA GLY A 4 6.71 3.88 19.20
C GLY A 4 5.86 4.19 17.97
N LEU A 5 6.52 4.21 16.82
CA LEU A 5 5.86 4.29 15.53
C LEU A 5 5.98 2.95 14.83
N LEU A 6 4.94 2.58 14.12
CA LEU A 6 4.97 1.53 13.11
C LEU A 6 4.94 2.19 11.75
N PHE A 7 5.55 1.52 10.78
CA PHE A 7 5.54 1.99 9.39
C PHE A 7 4.86 0.94 8.53
N ALA A 8 3.93 1.39 7.70
CA ALA A 8 3.25 0.54 6.73
C ALA A 8 3.64 1.00 5.33
N LEU A 9 4.26 0.11 4.59
CA LEU A 9 4.59 0.34 3.18
C LEU A 9 3.68 -0.51 2.32
N GLY A 10 2.93 0.12 1.43
CA GLY A 10 2.06 -0.55 0.49
C GLY A 10 2.51 -0.33 -0.94
N ASP A 11 2.31 -1.32 -1.78
CA ASP A 11 2.72 -1.26 -3.18
C ASP A 11 1.82 -2.16 -4.01
N GLY A 12 1.38 -1.65 -5.17
CA GLY A 12 0.52 -2.41 -6.09
C GLY A 12 1.25 -3.63 -6.65
N ASP A 13 0.55 -4.75 -6.72
CA ASP A 13 1.09 -5.98 -7.27
C ASP A 13 0.90 -5.97 -8.79
N LYS A 14 1.98 -6.19 -9.54
CA LYS A 14 1.95 -6.33 -11.00
C LYS A 14 1.38 -5.13 -11.77
N VAL A 15 1.20 -3.99 -11.12
CA VAL A 15 0.70 -2.77 -11.78
C VAL A 15 1.63 -2.35 -12.91
N ARG A 16 2.94 -2.41 -12.65
CA ARG A 16 3.94 -2.05 -13.65
C ARG A 16 3.83 -2.95 -14.89
N ALA A 17 3.60 -4.25 -14.69
CA ALA A 17 3.45 -5.18 -15.81
C ALA A 17 2.23 -4.86 -16.66
N LEU A 18 1.12 -4.44 -16.05
CA LEU A 18 -0.08 -4.03 -16.78
C LEU A 18 0.17 -2.79 -17.64
N ILE A 19 0.88 -1.82 -17.10
CA ILE A 19 1.25 -0.60 -17.84
C ILE A 19 2.18 -0.96 -18.99
N ASP A 20 3.22 -1.74 -18.71
CA ASP A 20 4.19 -2.15 -19.73
C ASP A 20 3.52 -2.93 -20.87
N ASN A 21 2.62 -3.85 -20.55
CA ASN A 21 1.88 -4.61 -21.56
C ASN A 21 1.02 -3.69 -22.44
N GLY A 22 0.34 -2.71 -21.83
CA GLY A 22 -0.44 -1.73 -22.59
C GLY A 22 0.42 -0.91 -23.53
N LEU A 23 1.59 -0.48 -23.08
CA LEU A 23 2.53 0.27 -23.90
C LEU A 23 3.10 -0.57 -25.05
N LEU A 24 3.50 -1.82 -24.76
CA LEU A 24 4.01 -2.75 -25.77
C LEU A 24 2.99 -3.06 -26.83
N ASP A 25 1.71 -3.14 -26.46
CA ASP A 25 0.60 -3.43 -27.39
C ASP A 25 0.07 -2.17 -28.08
N GLY A 26 0.63 -1.00 -27.79
CA GLY A 26 0.20 0.26 -28.37
C GLY A 26 -1.20 0.72 -27.94
N LYS A 27 -1.68 0.21 -26.81
CA LYS A 27 -3.03 0.50 -26.29
C LYS A 27 -3.01 1.70 -25.34
N LEU A 28 -2.75 2.88 -25.90
CA LEU A 28 -2.55 4.10 -25.11
C LEU A 28 -3.79 4.48 -24.30
N ASP A 29 -5.00 4.27 -24.84
CA ASP A 29 -6.25 4.58 -24.12
C ASP A 29 -6.40 3.72 -22.87
N LYS A 30 -6.02 2.44 -22.93
CA LYS A 30 -6.04 1.56 -21.77
C LYS A 30 -5.02 1.94 -20.73
N VAL A 31 -3.82 2.33 -21.16
CA VAL A 31 -2.75 2.82 -20.26
C VAL A 31 -3.22 4.07 -19.53
N LYS A 32 -3.82 5.01 -20.26
CA LYS A 32 -4.35 6.24 -19.68
C LYS A 32 -5.46 5.95 -18.67
N GLU A 33 -6.39 5.07 -19.00
CA GLU A 33 -7.47 4.68 -18.10
C GLU A 33 -6.93 4.05 -16.83
N LEU A 34 -5.98 3.12 -16.94
CA LEU A 34 -5.36 2.48 -15.78
C LEU A 34 -4.63 3.51 -14.91
N SER A 35 -3.89 4.42 -15.53
CA SER A 35 -3.18 5.48 -14.80
C SER A 35 -4.15 6.38 -14.02
N GLN A 36 -5.29 6.74 -14.62
CA GLN A 36 -6.31 7.54 -13.96
C GLN A 36 -6.95 6.80 -12.79
N LYS A 37 -7.30 5.53 -12.97
CA LYS A 37 -7.84 4.69 -11.91
C LYS A 37 -6.86 4.59 -10.74
N LEU A 38 -5.59 4.39 -11.06
CA LEU A 38 -4.54 4.27 -10.05
C LEU A 38 -4.39 5.56 -9.25
N THR A 39 -4.36 6.70 -9.92
CA THR A 39 -4.27 8.01 -9.26
C THR A 39 -5.46 8.22 -8.31
N CYS A 40 -6.68 7.95 -8.77
CA CYS A 40 -7.87 8.09 -7.94
C CYS A 40 -7.85 7.12 -6.75
N ALA A 41 -7.42 5.86 -6.98
CA ALA A 41 -7.34 4.87 -5.93
C ALA A 41 -6.36 5.32 -4.84
N MET A 42 -5.17 5.79 -5.21
CA MET A 42 -4.18 6.20 -4.23
C MET A 42 -4.60 7.44 -3.45
N GLN A 43 -5.30 8.37 -4.08
CA GLN A 43 -5.90 9.51 -3.37
C GLN A 43 -6.93 9.03 -2.34
N THR A 44 -7.77 8.08 -2.71
CA THR A 44 -8.78 7.51 -1.82
C THR A 44 -8.12 6.80 -0.62
N LEU A 45 -7.11 5.98 -0.88
CA LEU A 45 -6.40 5.27 0.18
C LEU A 45 -5.71 6.25 1.14
N SER A 46 -5.08 7.28 0.60
CA SER A 46 -4.41 8.28 1.43
C SER A 46 -5.39 8.98 2.37
N LYS A 47 -6.57 9.34 1.86
CA LYS A 47 -7.59 9.95 2.70
C LYS A 47 -8.12 8.97 3.75
N MET A 48 -8.42 7.75 3.36
CA MET A 48 -8.90 6.72 4.30
C MET A 48 -7.89 6.51 5.44
N ALA A 49 -6.61 6.41 5.10
CA ALA A 49 -5.56 6.21 6.07
C ALA A 49 -5.43 7.43 6.99
N SER A 50 -5.35 8.64 6.43
CA SER A 50 -5.15 9.86 7.21
C SER A 50 -6.35 10.24 8.08
N ASP A 51 -7.54 9.72 7.79
CA ASP A 51 -8.72 9.96 8.62
C ASP A 51 -8.65 9.17 9.95
N ASN A 52 -7.75 8.20 10.07
CA ASN A 52 -7.56 7.48 11.33
C ASN A 52 -6.69 8.29 12.29
N PRO A 53 -7.11 8.48 13.55
CA PRO A 53 -6.26 9.12 14.54
C PRO A 53 -4.93 8.36 14.70
N GLY A 54 -3.82 9.09 14.73
CA GLY A 54 -2.50 8.50 14.88
C GLY A 54 -1.89 7.93 13.61
N TRP A 55 -2.56 8.08 12.47
CA TRP A 55 -2.07 7.63 11.17
C TRP A 55 -1.68 8.85 10.34
N GLN A 56 -0.47 8.87 9.82
CA GLN A 56 0.06 9.98 9.04
C GLN A 56 0.68 9.48 7.75
N ILE A 57 0.28 10.08 6.63
CA ILE A 57 0.88 9.75 5.34
C ILE A 57 2.28 10.36 5.28
N VAL A 58 3.29 9.52 5.06
CA VAL A 58 4.66 9.97 4.83
C VAL A 58 4.85 10.33 3.37
N PHE A 59 4.41 9.43 2.47
CA PHE A 59 4.33 9.70 1.05
C PHE A 59 3.27 8.83 0.40
N SER A 60 2.78 9.28 -0.74
CA SER A 60 1.90 8.51 -1.61
C SER A 60 2.13 8.98 -3.04
N GLY A 61 2.32 8.04 -3.95
CA GLY A 61 2.51 8.38 -5.36
C GLY A 61 2.61 7.12 -6.21
N GLY A 62 2.16 7.20 -7.47
CA GLY A 62 2.09 6.01 -8.30
C GLY A 62 1.20 4.97 -7.67
N ASP A 63 1.76 3.82 -7.34
CA ASP A 63 1.07 2.73 -6.66
C ASP A 63 1.66 2.46 -5.26
N ASP A 64 2.46 3.39 -4.74
CA ASP A 64 3.15 3.24 -3.45
C ASP A 64 2.54 4.15 -2.40
N ILE A 65 2.50 3.68 -1.16
CA ILE A 65 2.08 4.49 -0.03
C ILE A 65 2.92 4.12 1.20
N CYS A 66 3.31 5.13 1.96
CA CYS A 66 3.98 4.94 3.24
C CYS A 66 3.21 5.67 4.32
N ILE A 67 2.88 4.96 5.39
CA ILE A 67 2.09 5.48 6.50
C ILE A 67 2.88 5.29 7.79
N ALA A 68 3.03 6.36 8.57
CA ALA A 68 3.55 6.27 9.92
C ALA A 68 2.35 6.17 10.87
N ILE A 69 2.38 5.21 11.76
CA ILE A 69 1.24 4.90 12.62
C ILE A 69 1.72 4.85 14.07
N GLU A 70 1.08 5.61 14.94
CA GLU A 70 1.33 5.47 16.36
C GLU A 70 0.98 4.05 16.78
N GLU A 71 1.86 3.41 17.55
CA GLU A 71 1.76 1.99 17.88
C GLU A 71 0.40 1.61 18.45
N LEU A 72 -0.13 2.44 19.37
CA LEU A 72 -1.45 2.17 19.98
C LEU A 72 -2.62 2.42 19.04
N SER A 73 -2.38 3.07 17.92
CA SER A 73 -3.41 3.37 16.92
C SER A 73 -3.42 2.35 15.79
N TYR A 74 -2.48 1.41 15.78
CA TYR A 74 -2.38 0.41 14.72
C TYR A 74 -3.52 -0.59 14.81
N ARG A 75 -4.19 -0.80 13.68
CA ARG A 75 -5.21 -1.84 13.52
C ARG A 75 -4.97 -2.54 12.18
N GLU A 76 -4.70 -3.82 12.26
CA GLU A 76 -4.40 -4.63 11.08
C GLU A 76 -5.59 -4.66 10.12
N GLU A 77 -6.81 -4.70 10.63
CA GLU A 77 -8.01 -4.72 9.79
C GLU A 77 -8.13 -3.45 8.94
N MET A 78 -7.58 -2.32 9.36
CA MET A 78 -7.56 -1.11 8.53
C MET A 78 -6.63 -1.27 7.33
N ILE A 79 -5.48 -1.94 7.51
CA ILE A 79 -4.60 -2.25 6.39
C ILE A 79 -5.33 -3.14 5.37
N HIS A 80 -6.03 -4.17 5.85
CA HIS A 80 -6.83 -5.03 4.96
C HIS A 80 -7.93 -4.25 4.25
N THR A 81 -8.54 -3.29 4.92
CA THR A 81 -9.55 -2.41 4.30
C THR A 81 -8.95 -1.59 3.16
N LEU A 82 -7.73 -1.05 3.35
CA LEU A 82 -7.03 -0.35 2.28
C LEU A 82 -6.76 -1.27 1.09
N MET A 83 -6.31 -2.49 1.35
CA MET A 83 -6.04 -3.48 0.30
C MET A 83 -7.30 -3.83 -0.49
N GLU A 84 -8.41 -4.06 0.21
CA GLU A 84 -9.70 -4.36 -0.42
C GLU A 84 -10.18 -3.19 -1.28
N ARG A 85 -10.03 -1.96 -0.77
CA ARG A 85 -10.45 -0.77 -1.49
C ARG A 85 -9.63 -0.57 -2.77
N PHE A 86 -8.32 -0.82 -2.70
CA PHE A 86 -7.46 -0.76 -3.86
C PHE A 86 -7.95 -1.73 -4.94
N GLN A 87 -8.27 -2.95 -4.56
CA GLN A 87 -8.77 -3.96 -5.50
C GLN A 87 -10.12 -3.55 -6.11
N GLU A 88 -11.03 -3.03 -5.31
CA GLU A 88 -12.31 -2.52 -5.83
C GLU A 88 -12.13 -1.41 -6.86
N LEU A 89 -11.19 -0.49 -6.61
CA LEU A 89 -11.01 0.69 -7.44
C LEU A 89 -10.17 0.44 -8.70
N THR A 90 -9.25 -0.52 -8.65
CA THR A 90 -8.30 -0.73 -9.76
C THR A 90 -8.45 -2.08 -10.45
N GLY A 91 -9.07 -3.05 -9.80
CA GLY A 91 -9.09 -4.44 -10.26
C GLY A 91 -7.80 -5.20 -9.97
N GLY A 92 -6.75 -4.51 -9.52
CA GLY A 92 -5.49 -5.13 -9.12
C GLY A 92 -5.39 -5.31 -7.63
N THR A 93 -4.32 -5.96 -7.19
CA THR A 93 -4.08 -6.18 -5.77
C THR A 93 -2.92 -5.34 -5.27
N MET A 94 -2.79 -5.25 -3.97
CA MET A 94 -1.75 -4.49 -3.28
C MET A 94 -1.23 -5.33 -2.12
N SER A 95 0.06 -5.21 -1.86
CA SER A 95 0.69 -5.85 -0.70
C SER A 95 1.17 -4.79 0.27
N PHE A 96 1.25 -5.16 1.54
CA PHE A 96 1.78 -4.30 2.60
C PHE A 96 2.84 -5.01 3.42
N GLY A 97 3.86 -4.26 3.80
CA GLY A 97 4.79 -4.64 4.85
C GLY A 97 4.66 -3.65 6.00
N VAL A 98 4.55 -4.16 7.21
CA VAL A 98 4.48 -3.34 8.43
C VAL A 98 5.63 -3.72 9.33
N GLY A 99 6.29 -2.73 9.90
CA GLY A 99 7.42 -2.97 10.79
C GLY A 99 7.64 -1.81 11.75
N THR A 100 8.50 -2.05 12.74
CA THR A 100 8.85 -1.04 13.75
C THR A 100 9.87 -0.03 13.24
N SER A 101 10.42 -0.26 12.05
CA SER A 101 11.28 0.66 11.34
C SER A 101 10.91 0.65 9.86
N ILE A 102 11.34 1.67 9.14
CA ILE A 102 11.13 1.74 7.69
C ILE A 102 11.80 0.56 6.99
N GLU A 103 13.01 0.18 7.44
CA GLU A 103 13.74 -0.96 6.87
C GLU A 103 12.96 -2.26 7.05
N ASN A 104 12.42 -2.49 8.25
CA ASN A 104 11.64 -3.70 8.51
C ASN A 104 10.34 -3.73 7.71
N ALA A 105 9.66 -2.59 7.59
CA ALA A 105 8.49 -2.48 6.74
C ALA A 105 8.82 -2.82 5.28
N TYR A 106 9.94 -2.31 4.78
CA TYR A 106 10.40 -2.59 3.42
C TYR A 106 10.71 -4.07 3.22
N ILE A 107 11.45 -4.67 4.16
CA ILE A 107 11.77 -6.10 4.10
C ILE A 107 10.48 -6.93 4.10
N ASN A 108 9.52 -6.59 4.94
CA ASN A 108 8.24 -7.31 4.99
C ASN A 108 7.43 -7.14 3.71
N LEU A 109 7.49 -5.95 3.09
CA LEU A 109 6.87 -5.74 1.79
C LEU A 109 7.52 -6.63 0.72
N ARG A 110 8.85 -6.72 0.69
CA ARG A 110 9.57 -7.60 -0.23
C ARG A 110 9.21 -9.07 0.00
N ARG A 111 9.06 -9.48 1.25
CA ARG A 111 8.59 -10.83 1.59
C ARG A 111 7.18 -11.08 1.06
N ALA A 112 6.28 -10.11 1.21
CA ALA A 112 4.92 -10.19 0.68
C ALA A 112 4.93 -10.40 -0.83
N LYS A 113 5.74 -9.62 -1.54
CA LYS A 113 5.89 -9.74 -3.00
C LYS A 113 6.45 -11.12 -3.39
N ALA A 114 7.46 -11.61 -2.66
CA ALA A 114 8.08 -12.92 -2.92
C ALA A 114 7.10 -14.08 -2.71
N ARG A 115 6.09 -13.90 -1.87
CA ARG A 115 5.06 -14.91 -1.59
C ARG A 115 3.86 -14.82 -2.54
N GLY A 116 3.95 -14.01 -3.59
CA GLY A 116 2.90 -13.89 -4.61
C GLY A 116 2.08 -12.62 -4.54
N GLY A 117 2.29 -11.79 -3.53
CA GLY A 117 1.54 -10.54 -3.38
C GLY A 117 0.16 -10.72 -2.77
N ASN A 118 -0.59 -9.62 -2.70
CA ASN A 118 -1.95 -9.55 -2.14
C ASN A 118 -2.00 -10.03 -0.69
N ILE A 119 -0.96 -9.73 0.08
CA ILE A 119 -0.88 -10.10 1.50
C ILE A 119 -0.21 -8.97 2.29
N LEU A 120 -0.46 -9.02 3.58
CA LEU A 120 0.20 -8.18 4.58
C LEU A 120 1.19 -9.04 5.35
N ILE A 121 2.43 -8.58 5.47
CA ILE A 121 3.42 -9.19 6.36
C ILE A 121 3.83 -8.15 7.38
N THR A 122 3.79 -8.54 8.63
CA THR A 122 4.17 -7.67 9.74
C THR A 122 5.14 -8.39 10.67
N ASP A 123 6.02 -7.61 11.29
CA ASP A 123 6.85 -8.13 12.37
C ASP A 123 5.97 -8.41 13.59
N PRO A 124 6.38 -9.35 14.45
CA PRO A 124 5.72 -9.47 15.73
C PRO A 124 5.80 -8.13 16.47
N ILE A 125 4.63 -7.63 16.88
CA ILE A 125 4.56 -6.37 17.60
C ILE A 125 4.88 -6.65 19.07
N PRO A 126 5.87 -5.97 19.65
CA PRO A 126 6.18 -6.18 21.06
C PRO A 126 4.98 -5.84 21.94
N ASN A 127 4.73 -6.68 22.92
CA ASN A 127 3.66 -6.45 23.89
C ASN A 127 4.06 -5.40 24.93
#